data_f0478198333a2ab391e43f32d4d128f0
#
_entry.id   f0478198333a2ab391e43f32d4d128f0
#
_cell.length_a   1.000
_cell.length_b   1.000
_cell.length_c   1.000
_cell.angle_alpha   90.00
_cell.angle_beta   90.00
_cell.angle_gamma   90.00
#
_symmetry.space_group_name_H-M   'P 1'
#
loop_
_entity.id
_entity.type
_entity.pdbx_description
1 polymer ?
#
loop_
_entity_poly.entity_id
_entity_poly.type
_entity_poly.pdbx_seq_one_letter_code
_entity_poly.pdbx_strand_id
1 'polypeptide(L)'
;MAKDEISNAGPVRERLLDAAKACFLADDYHAVSTRRIADLAQANVSMIRYYFGSKEGLYEEMIRHTLGPLLDVLDGEMLTTLEGFTEYMRLYYRTMLATPEFPKLILKVLALRSGPGRRFIQQLLERGRTRGARRLDALKQSGLAPADIDPDVLQIGRAHV
;
A
#
# COMPACT_ATOMS: atom_id res chain seq x y z
N MET A 1 -10.29 -7.46 22.36
CA MET A 1 -11.53 -6.72 22.28
C MET A 1 -11.41 -5.73 21.11
N ALA A 2 -11.65 -6.19 19.88
CA ALA A 2 -11.74 -5.36 18.67
C ALA A 2 -12.69 -6.07 17.69
N LYS A 3 -13.93 -6.32 18.15
CA LYS A 3 -14.91 -7.13 17.39
C LYS A 3 -16.14 -6.32 16.92
N ASP A 4 -16.22 -5.02 17.22
CA ASP A 4 -17.52 -4.35 17.23
C ASP A 4 -17.69 -3.08 16.39
N GLU A 5 -16.79 -2.75 15.43
CA GLU A 5 -17.01 -1.54 14.62
C GLU A 5 -16.64 -1.66 13.13
N ILE A 6 -16.99 -2.78 12.47
CA ILE A 6 -17.14 -2.71 11.01
C ILE A 6 -18.56 -2.25 10.77
N SER A 7 -18.72 -0.95 10.49
CA SER A 7 -20.00 -0.33 10.19
C SER A 7 -20.72 -1.09 9.07
N ASN A 8 -21.88 -1.65 9.39
CA ASN A 8 -22.75 -2.36 8.43
C ASN A 8 -23.40 -1.42 7.39
N ALA A 9 -22.99 -0.15 7.33
CA ALA A 9 -23.65 0.90 6.55
C ALA A 9 -23.08 1.09 5.13
N GLY A 10 -21.96 0.46 4.78
CA GLY A 10 -21.32 0.62 3.47
C GLY A 10 -21.69 -0.45 2.44
N PRO A 11 -21.35 -0.24 1.14
CA PRO A 11 -21.49 -1.26 0.12
C PRO A 11 -20.77 -2.56 0.52
N VAL A 12 -21.33 -3.71 0.15
CA VAL A 12 -20.78 -5.04 0.49
C VAL A 12 -19.29 -5.17 0.12
N ARG A 13 -18.90 -4.58 -1.00
CA ARG A 13 -17.50 -4.59 -1.46
C ARG A 13 -16.56 -3.91 -0.45
N GLU A 14 -16.94 -2.77 0.09
CA GLU A 14 -16.13 -2.02 1.06
C GLU A 14 -16.03 -2.77 2.40
N ARG A 15 -17.15 -3.29 2.90
CA ARG A 15 -17.16 -4.11 4.12
C ARG A 15 -16.23 -5.33 3.99
N LEU A 16 -16.19 -5.96 2.81
CA LEU A 16 -15.28 -7.09 2.54
C LEU A 16 -13.81 -6.64 2.53
N LEU A 17 -13.48 -5.45 2.01
CA LEU A 17 -12.12 -4.90 2.05
C LEU A 17 -11.68 -4.58 3.47
N ASP A 18 -12.55 -3.97 4.28
CA ASP A 18 -12.26 -3.63 5.68
C ASP A 18 -12.09 -4.90 6.54
N ALA A 19 -12.98 -5.87 6.35
CA ALA A 19 -12.88 -7.17 7.02
C ALA A 19 -11.59 -7.92 6.61
N ALA A 20 -11.23 -7.88 5.32
CA ALA A 20 -9.99 -8.45 4.82
C ALA A 20 -8.77 -7.77 5.46
N LYS A 21 -8.76 -6.44 5.51
CA LYS A 21 -7.71 -5.66 6.18
C LYS A 21 -7.55 -6.08 7.63
N ALA A 22 -8.63 -6.13 8.39
CA ALA A 22 -8.60 -6.54 9.80
C ALA A 22 -8.06 -7.97 9.98
N CYS A 23 -8.52 -8.92 9.15
CA CYS A 23 -8.07 -10.31 9.22
C CYS A 23 -6.60 -10.48 8.85
N PHE A 24 -6.14 -9.86 7.76
CA PHE A 24 -4.75 -10.01 7.29
C PHE A 24 -3.73 -9.22 8.10
N LEU A 25 -4.15 -8.19 8.81
CA LEU A 25 -3.29 -7.50 9.78
C LEU A 25 -3.11 -8.33 11.06
N ALA A 26 -4.16 -9.04 11.48
CA ALA A 26 -4.12 -9.89 12.67
C ALA A 26 -3.33 -11.19 12.42
N ASP A 27 -3.57 -11.87 11.31
CA ASP A 27 -3.05 -13.20 11.00
C ASP A 27 -2.30 -13.25 9.67
N ASP A 28 -1.58 -14.36 9.45
CA ASP A 28 -0.87 -14.60 8.19
C ASP A 28 -1.85 -14.91 7.05
N TYR A 29 -1.45 -14.58 5.82
CA TYR A 29 -2.28 -14.80 4.63
C TYR A 29 -2.87 -16.23 4.56
N HIS A 30 -2.07 -17.26 4.84
CA HIS A 30 -2.50 -18.65 4.73
C HIS A 30 -3.47 -19.05 5.84
N ALA A 31 -3.38 -18.48 7.02
CA ALA A 31 -4.24 -18.76 8.16
C ALA A 31 -5.64 -18.12 8.05
N VAL A 32 -5.78 -17.07 7.26
CA VAL A 32 -7.05 -16.36 7.04
C VAL A 32 -7.90 -17.11 6.01
N SER A 33 -9.15 -17.48 6.34
CA SER A 33 -10.10 -18.06 5.40
C SER A 33 -11.04 -17.00 4.81
N THR A 34 -11.52 -17.24 3.59
CA THR A 34 -12.54 -16.37 2.95
C THR A 34 -13.85 -16.38 3.74
N ARG A 35 -14.19 -17.48 4.39
CA ARG A 35 -15.39 -17.58 5.26
C ARG A 35 -15.27 -16.63 6.44
N ARG A 36 -14.12 -16.62 7.14
CA ARG A 36 -13.89 -15.70 8.26
C ARG A 36 -14.02 -14.24 7.84
N ILE A 37 -13.49 -13.87 6.66
CA ILE A 37 -13.63 -12.51 6.12
C ILE A 37 -15.09 -12.19 5.84
N ALA A 38 -15.82 -13.10 5.19
CA ALA A 38 -17.22 -12.89 4.84
C ALA A 38 -18.10 -12.77 6.11
N ASP A 39 -17.87 -13.62 7.12
CA ASP A 39 -18.57 -13.57 8.40
C ASP A 39 -18.33 -12.23 9.11
N LEU A 40 -17.08 -11.74 9.14
CA LEU A 40 -16.74 -10.45 9.72
C LEU A 40 -17.35 -9.28 8.95
N ALA A 41 -17.44 -9.38 7.61
CA ALA A 41 -18.08 -8.39 6.74
C ALA A 41 -19.61 -8.45 6.76
N GLN A 42 -20.21 -9.44 7.46
CA GLN A 42 -21.63 -9.75 7.39
C GLN A 42 -22.12 -9.87 5.93
N ALA A 43 -21.37 -10.63 5.13
CA ALA A 43 -21.62 -10.81 3.71
C ALA A 43 -21.61 -12.31 3.35
N ASN A 44 -22.25 -12.64 2.23
CA ASN A 44 -22.14 -13.99 1.69
C ASN A 44 -20.74 -14.24 1.14
N VAL A 45 -20.13 -15.39 1.46
CA VAL A 45 -18.79 -15.75 1.00
C VAL A 45 -18.67 -15.75 -0.54
N SER A 46 -19.75 -16.02 -1.27
CA SER A 46 -19.78 -15.94 -2.74
C SER A 46 -19.50 -14.54 -3.28
N MET A 47 -19.74 -13.48 -2.49
CA MET A 47 -19.44 -12.11 -2.86
C MET A 47 -17.95 -11.85 -3.01
N ILE A 48 -17.10 -12.60 -2.29
CA ILE A 48 -15.64 -12.51 -2.48
C ILE A 48 -15.28 -12.96 -3.90
N ARG A 49 -15.85 -14.06 -4.36
CA ARG A 49 -15.63 -14.53 -5.74
C ARG A 49 -16.22 -13.57 -6.77
N TYR A 50 -17.38 -13.02 -6.49
CA TYR A 50 -18.05 -12.08 -7.38
C TYR A 50 -17.25 -10.78 -7.58
N TYR A 51 -16.80 -10.14 -6.49
CA TYR A 51 -16.11 -8.85 -6.57
C TYR A 51 -14.61 -8.95 -6.85
N PHE A 52 -13.96 -10.00 -6.38
CA PHE A 52 -12.49 -10.11 -6.34
C PHE A 52 -11.94 -11.35 -7.05
N GLY A 53 -12.79 -12.26 -7.51
CA GLY A 53 -12.41 -13.49 -8.20
C GLY A 53 -11.86 -14.57 -7.28
N SER A 54 -11.01 -14.20 -6.32
CA SER A 54 -10.33 -15.14 -5.41
C SER A 54 -9.93 -14.46 -4.09
N LYS A 55 -9.43 -15.26 -3.13
CA LYS A 55 -8.79 -14.75 -1.90
C LYS A 55 -7.56 -13.89 -2.25
N GLU A 56 -6.79 -14.29 -3.26
CA GLU A 56 -5.63 -13.55 -3.74
C GLU A 56 -6.04 -12.19 -4.31
N GLY A 57 -7.06 -12.16 -5.17
CA GLY A 57 -7.59 -10.91 -5.73
C GLY A 57 -8.15 -9.96 -4.66
N LEU A 58 -8.84 -10.51 -3.64
CA LEU A 58 -9.28 -9.72 -2.49
C LEU A 58 -8.09 -9.13 -1.72
N TYR A 59 -7.03 -9.92 -1.50
CA TYR A 59 -5.83 -9.48 -0.80
C TYR A 59 -5.10 -8.37 -1.56
N GLU A 60 -4.92 -8.52 -2.87
CA GLU A 60 -4.28 -7.50 -3.73
C GLU A 60 -5.10 -6.21 -3.79
N GLU A 61 -6.43 -6.32 -3.88
CA GLU A 61 -7.31 -5.16 -3.90
C GLU A 61 -7.36 -4.46 -2.54
N MET A 62 -7.33 -5.20 -1.45
CA MET A 62 -7.23 -4.64 -0.09
C MET A 62 -5.91 -3.87 0.09
N ILE A 63 -4.79 -4.41 -0.39
CA ILE A 63 -3.51 -3.70 -0.36
C ILE A 63 -3.60 -2.41 -1.17
N ARG A 64 -4.13 -2.49 -2.40
CA ARG A 64 -4.29 -1.32 -3.29
C ARG A 64 -5.18 -0.26 -2.64
N HIS A 65 -6.31 -0.65 -2.09
CA HIS A 65 -7.24 0.26 -1.41
C HIS A 65 -6.60 0.90 -0.19
N THR A 66 -5.89 0.11 0.62
CA THR A 66 -5.22 0.59 1.82
C THR A 66 -4.03 1.51 1.47
N LEU A 67 -3.24 1.22 0.44
CA LEU A 67 -2.07 2.00 0.03
C LEU A 67 -2.44 3.15 -0.93
N GLY A 68 -3.66 3.19 -1.46
CA GLY A 68 -4.10 4.18 -2.44
C GLY A 68 -3.76 5.63 -2.06
N PRO A 69 -4.16 6.12 -0.87
CA PRO A 69 -3.86 7.49 -0.47
C PRO A 69 -2.37 7.83 -0.45
N LEU A 70 -1.51 6.87 -0.08
CA LEU A 70 -0.06 7.05 -0.13
C LEU A 70 0.45 7.07 -1.57
N LEU A 71 -0.13 6.25 -2.44
CA LEU A 71 0.23 6.20 -3.85
C LEU A 71 -0.13 7.47 -4.58
N ASP A 72 -1.31 8.02 -4.32
CA ASP A 72 -1.77 9.28 -4.88
C ASP A 72 -0.81 10.43 -4.54
N VAL A 73 -0.28 10.42 -3.31
CA VAL A 73 0.74 11.37 -2.87
C VAL A 73 2.07 11.15 -3.62
N LEU A 74 2.48 9.89 -3.78
CA LEU A 74 3.69 9.55 -4.52
C LEU A 74 3.56 9.88 -6.02
N ASP A 75 2.36 9.89 -6.56
CA ASP A 75 2.06 10.18 -7.95
C ASP A 75 1.97 11.68 -8.27
N GLY A 76 1.81 12.54 -7.26
CA GLY A 76 1.74 13.99 -7.41
C GLY A 76 3.02 14.62 -7.94
N GLU A 77 2.89 15.73 -8.69
CA GLU A 77 4.03 16.53 -9.22
C GLU A 77 4.78 17.34 -8.14
N MET A 78 4.37 17.23 -6.88
CA MET A 78 4.86 18.05 -5.76
C MET A 78 6.35 17.87 -5.46
N LEU A 79 7.01 16.84 -5.98
CA LEU A 79 8.39 16.50 -5.63
C LEU A 79 9.47 17.17 -6.52
N THR A 80 9.09 18.12 -7.35
CA THR A 80 10.02 18.83 -8.25
C THR A 80 10.64 20.10 -7.62
N THR A 81 10.12 20.54 -6.47
CA THR A 81 10.62 21.70 -5.73
C THR A 81 10.90 21.35 -4.27
N LEU A 82 11.72 22.13 -3.57
CA LEU A 82 11.99 21.94 -2.15
C LEU A 82 10.72 22.12 -1.30
N GLU A 83 9.86 23.06 -1.65
CA GLU A 83 8.58 23.27 -0.98
C GLU A 83 7.65 22.07 -1.20
N GLY A 84 7.56 21.58 -2.42
CA GLY A 84 6.79 20.39 -2.76
C GLY A 84 7.30 19.14 -2.04
N PHE A 85 8.63 18.98 -1.91
CA PHE A 85 9.21 17.90 -1.11
C PHE A 85 8.83 18.01 0.37
N THR A 86 8.85 19.21 0.93
CA THR A 86 8.47 19.44 2.33
C THR A 86 7.00 19.10 2.56
N GLU A 87 6.11 19.50 1.64
CA GLU A 87 4.70 19.17 1.73
C GLU A 87 4.42 17.67 1.55
N TYR A 88 5.14 17.02 0.64
CA TYR A 88 5.14 15.57 0.50
C TYR A 88 5.51 14.88 1.81
N MET A 89 6.60 15.28 2.47
CA MET A 89 7.01 14.69 3.74
C MET A 89 5.97 14.89 4.84
N ARG A 90 5.34 16.07 4.90
CA ARG A 90 4.22 16.32 5.84
C ARG A 90 3.06 15.36 5.59
N LEU A 91 2.66 15.22 4.33
CA LEU A 91 1.54 14.37 3.95
C LEU A 91 1.86 12.89 4.21
N TYR A 92 3.09 12.46 3.88
CA TYR A 92 3.59 11.13 4.20
C TYR A 92 3.49 10.84 5.69
N TYR A 93 4.03 11.72 6.56
CA TYR A 93 3.97 11.52 8.01
C TYR A 93 2.55 11.56 8.54
N ARG A 94 1.70 12.47 8.07
CA ARG A 94 0.28 12.50 8.44
C ARG A 94 -0.42 11.20 8.09
N THR A 95 -0.20 10.68 6.89
CA THR A 95 -0.81 9.42 6.43
C THR A 95 -0.31 8.25 7.27
N MET A 96 1.00 8.19 7.57
CA MET A 96 1.57 7.15 8.43
C MET A 96 1.04 7.19 9.86
N LEU A 97 0.85 8.37 10.43
CA LEU A 97 0.30 8.55 11.78
C LEU A 97 -1.21 8.26 11.84
N ALA A 98 -1.96 8.63 10.79
CA ALA A 98 -3.39 8.38 10.71
C ALA A 98 -3.72 6.91 10.45
N THR A 99 -2.80 6.16 9.84
CA THR A 99 -3.03 4.77 9.44
C THR A 99 -1.83 3.90 9.85
N PRO A 100 -1.65 3.60 11.15
CA PRO A 100 -0.50 2.85 11.65
C PRO A 100 -0.45 1.39 11.13
N GLU A 101 -1.50 0.92 10.51
CA GLU A 101 -1.56 -0.37 9.81
C GLU A 101 -0.69 -0.40 8.54
N PHE A 102 -0.42 0.73 7.93
CA PHE A 102 0.37 0.83 6.71
C PHE A 102 1.75 0.18 6.82
N PRO A 103 2.62 0.63 7.74
CA PRO A 103 3.94 0.03 7.90
C PRO A 103 3.86 -1.46 8.20
N LYS A 104 2.88 -1.88 9.01
CA LYS A 104 2.66 -3.29 9.36
C LYS A 104 2.30 -4.12 8.13
N LEU A 105 1.40 -3.63 7.28
CA LEU A 105 0.99 -4.32 6.07
C LEU A 105 2.16 -4.46 5.08
N ILE A 106 2.91 -3.37 4.86
CA ILE A 106 4.08 -3.38 3.99
C ILE A 106 5.11 -4.41 4.48
N LEU A 107 5.44 -4.39 5.78
CA LEU A 107 6.38 -5.34 6.37
C LEU A 107 5.89 -6.78 6.24
N LYS A 108 4.60 -7.06 6.48
CA LYS A 108 4.02 -8.38 6.29
C LYS A 108 4.15 -8.87 4.84
N VAL A 109 3.84 -8.01 3.87
CA VAL A 109 3.95 -8.37 2.45
C VAL A 109 5.40 -8.61 2.03
N LEU A 110 6.33 -7.78 2.50
CA LEU A 110 7.75 -7.93 2.22
C LEU A 110 8.37 -9.16 2.89
N ALA A 111 7.88 -9.54 4.07
CA ALA A 111 8.33 -10.74 4.79
C ALA A 111 7.89 -12.04 4.10
N LEU A 112 6.87 -12.02 3.27
CA LEU A 112 6.46 -13.18 2.47
C LEU A 112 7.48 -13.40 1.33
N ARG A 113 8.29 -14.46 1.42
CA ARG A 113 9.27 -14.82 0.37
C ARG A 113 8.62 -15.10 -0.98
N SER A 114 7.38 -15.58 -0.98
CA SER A 114 6.55 -15.79 -2.17
C SER A 114 5.08 -15.66 -1.75
N GLY A 115 4.23 -15.13 -2.62
CA GLY A 115 2.81 -15.08 -2.34
C GLY A 115 2.11 -13.86 -2.92
N PRO A 116 0.79 -13.81 -2.73
CA PRO A 116 -0.04 -12.71 -3.20
C PRO A 116 0.38 -11.39 -2.56
N GLY A 117 0.26 -10.32 -3.30
CA GLY A 117 0.67 -8.98 -2.88
C GLY A 117 2.15 -8.65 -3.14
N ARG A 118 3.06 -9.64 -3.19
CA ARG A 118 4.48 -9.36 -3.48
C ARG A 118 4.67 -8.75 -4.87
N ARG A 119 4.02 -9.30 -5.88
CA ARG A 119 4.05 -8.73 -7.25
C ARG A 119 3.53 -7.29 -7.27
N PHE A 120 2.47 -7.02 -6.51
CA PHE A 120 1.93 -5.68 -6.40
C PHE A 120 2.93 -4.71 -5.75
N ILE A 121 3.54 -5.09 -4.62
CA ILE A 121 4.56 -4.26 -3.96
C ILE A 121 5.79 -4.08 -4.86
N GLN A 122 6.24 -5.12 -5.58
CA GLN A 122 7.33 -4.99 -6.53
C GLN A 122 7.01 -4.00 -7.66
N GLN A 123 5.80 -4.07 -8.23
CA GLN A 123 5.35 -3.10 -9.24
C GLN A 123 5.28 -1.68 -8.68
N LEU A 124 4.87 -1.55 -7.43
CA LEU A 124 4.80 -0.28 -6.73
C LEU A 124 6.21 0.32 -6.53
N LEU A 125 7.14 -0.48 -6.02
CA LEU A 125 8.53 -0.09 -5.84
C LEU A 125 9.18 0.29 -7.18
N GLU A 126 8.91 -0.46 -8.25
CA GLU A 126 9.42 -0.18 -9.58
C GLU A 126 8.86 1.14 -10.14
N ARG A 127 7.56 1.41 -9.94
CA ARG A 127 6.97 2.71 -10.30
C ARG A 127 7.63 3.85 -9.51
N GLY A 128 7.82 3.66 -8.21
CA GLY A 128 8.52 4.63 -7.35
C GLY A 128 9.94 4.91 -7.83
N ARG A 129 10.68 3.86 -8.21
CA ARG A 129 12.04 3.95 -8.76
C ARG A 129 12.09 4.76 -10.06
N THR A 130 11.24 4.42 -11.02
CA THR A 130 11.20 5.10 -12.32
C THR A 130 10.84 6.58 -12.17
N ARG A 131 9.90 6.91 -11.29
CA ARG A 131 9.52 8.30 -11.01
C ARG A 131 10.59 9.05 -10.23
N GLY A 132 11.19 8.42 -9.24
CA GLY A 132 12.30 8.98 -8.47
C GLY A 132 13.48 9.36 -9.36
N ALA A 133 13.87 8.50 -10.30
CA ALA A 133 14.91 8.78 -11.27
C ALA A 133 14.58 9.99 -12.14
N ARG A 134 13.38 10.07 -12.73
CA ARG A 134 12.95 11.22 -13.54
C ARG A 134 12.94 12.54 -12.76
N ARG A 135 12.53 12.50 -11.49
CA ARG A 135 12.53 13.68 -10.61
C ARG A 135 13.94 14.14 -10.27
N LEU A 136 14.83 13.19 -9.97
CA LEU A 136 16.23 13.50 -9.73
C LEU A 136 16.86 14.15 -10.96
N ASP A 137 16.58 13.66 -12.16
CA ASP A 137 17.05 14.26 -13.40
C ASP A 137 16.54 15.70 -13.57
N ALA A 138 15.27 15.95 -13.26
CA ALA A 138 14.71 17.31 -13.29
C ALA A 138 15.36 18.24 -12.25
N LEU A 139 15.65 17.74 -11.04
CA LEU A 139 16.35 18.50 -9.99
C LEU A 139 17.81 18.78 -10.36
N LYS A 140 18.49 17.86 -11.03
CA LYS A 140 19.84 18.08 -11.58
C LYS A 140 19.84 19.15 -12.67
N GLN A 141 18.88 19.08 -13.60
CA GLN A 141 18.75 20.06 -14.68
C GLN A 141 18.43 21.47 -14.17
N SER A 142 17.68 21.58 -13.07
CA SER A 142 17.36 22.87 -12.43
C SER A 142 18.46 23.39 -11.47
N GLY A 143 19.55 22.63 -11.29
CA GLY A 143 20.63 22.98 -10.37
C GLY A 143 20.28 22.82 -8.88
N LEU A 144 19.15 22.21 -8.56
CA LEU A 144 18.70 21.96 -7.19
C LEU A 144 19.29 20.67 -6.59
N ALA A 145 19.88 19.80 -7.41
CA ALA A 145 20.61 18.64 -6.97
C ALA A 145 21.99 18.57 -7.64
N PRO A 146 23.05 18.12 -6.93
CA PRO A 146 24.36 17.88 -7.52
C PRO A 146 24.27 16.89 -8.69
N ALA A 147 25.05 17.15 -9.76
CA ALA A 147 25.00 16.35 -10.98
C ALA A 147 25.48 14.90 -10.78
N ASP A 148 26.33 14.68 -9.77
CA ASP A 148 26.97 13.42 -9.42
C ASP A 148 26.19 12.55 -8.45
N ILE A 149 25.02 12.99 -7.96
CA ILE A 149 24.17 12.14 -7.12
C ILE A 149 23.74 10.91 -7.92
N ASP A 150 24.12 9.73 -7.39
CA ASP A 150 23.65 8.45 -7.90
C ASP A 150 22.15 8.28 -7.59
N PRO A 151 21.28 8.03 -8.60
CA PRO A 151 19.87 7.72 -8.38
C PRO A 151 19.66 6.54 -7.42
N ASP A 152 20.58 5.59 -7.38
CA ASP A 152 20.52 4.42 -6.53
C ASP A 152 20.75 4.72 -5.04
N VAL A 153 21.39 5.83 -4.69
CA VAL A 153 21.56 6.28 -3.29
C VAL A 153 20.24 6.73 -2.67
N LEU A 154 19.31 7.24 -3.49
CA LEU A 154 17.97 7.62 -3.03
C LEU A 154 17.00 6.43 -2.91
N GLN A 155 17.45 5.23 -3.25
CA GLN A 155 16.66 4.01 -3.11
C GLN A 155 16.76 3.46 -1.68
N ILE A 156 15.89 3.93 -0.80
CA ILE A 156 15.60 3.25 0.45
C ILE A 156 14.98 1.89 0.08
N GLY A 157 15.76 0.82 0.06
CA GLY A 157 15.22 -0.51 -0.14
C GLY A 157 15.98 -1.49 -1.03
N ARG A 158 17.27 -1.32 -1.29
CA ARG A 158 18.09 -2.49 -1.66
C ARG A 158 18.31 -3.36 -0.42
N ALA A 159 17.24 -3.99 0.07
CA ALA A 159 17.43 -5.24 0.77
C ALA A 159 17.88 -6.25 -0.28
N HIS A 160 19.13 -6.68 -0.20
CA HIS A 160 19.61 -7.86 -0.92
C HIS A 160 18.70 -9.03 -0.53
N VAL A 161 17.84 -9.46 -1.46
CA VAL A 161 17.06 -10.69 -1.39
C VAL A 161 17.56 -11.59 -2.50
#